data_16cf5468ee333a22ba37d0fc55447a1c
#
_entry.id   16cf5468ee333a22ba37d0fc55447a1c
#
_cell.length_a   1.000
_cell.length_b   1.000
_cell.length_c   1.000
_cell.angle_alpha   90.00
_cell.angle_beta   90.00
_cell.angle_gamma   90.00
#
_symmetry.space_group_name_H-M   'P 1'
#
loop_
_entity.id
_entity.type
_entity.pdbx_description
1 polymer ?
#
loop_
_entity_poly.entity_id
_entity_poly.type
_entity_poly.pdbx_seq_one_letter_code
_entity_poly.pdbx_strand_id
1 'polypeptide(L)'
;MTTTHNPPEGAQRLPLDKLHAWEALGYGMFIHFGMSTFVGQELPSGSEPSSLYAPTALDVDQWIRVACDAGMKYAVLTTKHVSGHCLWPSDHTDYHVGTSGNQTDVVEAFVTACAKHGLMPGFYYCSWDNHHRFGSVTWSEAPLERTFTTARYRDFQMAQIEELLTRYGPVGEVWVDIPGPLGHEGRREQYAQIASLQPEAVIMMNHGCTDGSSLRYEYAWPTDLMAIERFMPASNRGYKPWHTVAQTRTDVQDYYLPGEVCDPIGYEWFWVEGDTLRSDRELLGMRLIAQERGTNLLLDVPPDQRGVIPEATVQALRRLHRNMEQFGS
;
A
#
# COMPACT_ATOMS: atom_id res chain seq x y z
N MET A 1 40.79 -23.08 -5.74
CA MET A 1 40.09 -22.06 -6.53
C MET A 1 38.63 -22.11 -6.11
N THR A 2 38.22 -21.28 -5.18
CA THR A 2 36.83 -21.14 -4.74
C THR A 2 36.13 -20.29 -5.79
N THR A 3 35.31 -20.92 -6.62
CA THR A 3 34.39 -20.21 -7.48
C THR A 3 33.38 -19.52 -6.56
N THR A 4 33.53 -18.21 -6.38
CA THR A 4 32.45 -17.36 -5.87
C THR A 4 31.34 -17.41 -6.90
N HIS A 5 30.33 -18.26 -6.69
CA HIS A 5 29.05 -18.11 -7.35
C HIS A 5 28.47 -16.78 -6.84
N ASN A 6 28.57 -15.73 -7.64
CA ASN A 6 27.62 -14.63 -7.48
C ASN A 6 26.21 -15.26 -7.63
N PRO A 7 25.29 -15.02 -6.68
CA PRO A 7 23.92 -15.47 -6.88
C PRO A 7 23.42 -14.87 -8.21
N PRO A 8 22.60 -15.58 -8.98
CA PRO A 8 22.05 -15.00 -10.19
C PRO A 8 21.32 -13.71 -9.83
N GLU A 9 21.54 -12.65 -10.61
CA GLU A 9 20.95 -11.33 -10.34
C GLU A 9 19.41 -11.34 -10.44
N GLY A 10 18.81 -12.42 -10.94
CA GLY A 10 17.38 -12.56 -11.17
C GLY A 10 16.88 -11.72 -12.36
N ALA A 11 15.59 -11.79 -12.64
CA ALA A 11 14.93 -11.08 -13.75
C ALA A 11 14.06 -9.91 -13.30
N GLN A 12 14.12 -9.53 -12.02
CA GLN A 12 13.38 -8.40 -11.47
C GLN A 12 13.82 -7.06 -12.10
N ARG A 13 12.89 -6.10 -12.14
CA ARG A 13 13.12 -4.77 -12.73
C ARG A 13 14.20 -3.98 -12.01
N LEU A 14 14.16 -3.95 -10.69
CA LEU A 14 15.11 -3.20 -9.88
C LEU A 14 16.35 -4.06 -9.56
N PRO A 15 17.56 -3.46 -9.52
CA PRO A 15 18.76 -4.12 -9.04
C PRO A 15 18.61 -4.62 -7.60
N LEU A 16 19.30 -5.71 -7.26
CA LEU A 16 19.23 -6.32 -5.91
C LEU A 16 19.61 -5.35 -4.79
N ASP A 17 20.60 -4.48 -5.01
CA ASP A 17 21.01 -3.47 -4.03
C ASP A 17 19.88 -2.47 -3.70
N LYS A 18 19.05 -2.11 -4.66
CA LYS A 18 17.87 -1.28 -4.45
C LYS A 18 16.79 -2.00 -3.65
N LEU A 19 16.52 -3.26 -3.98
CA LEU A 19 15.54 -4.08 -3.24
C LEU A 19 16.01 -4.33 -1.80
N HIS A 20 17.30 -4.62 -1.59
CA HIS A 20 17.86 -4.75 -0.26
C HIS A 20 17.87 -3.42 0.53
N ALA A 21 18.07 -2.28 -0.13
CA ALA A 21 17.92 -0.97 0.51
C ALA A 21 16.46 -0.72 0.96
N TRP A 22 15.48 -1.14 0.17
CA TRP A 22 14.07 -1.08 0.56
C TRP A 22 13.76 -2.04 1.73
N GLU A 23 14.24 -3.29 1.69
CA GLU A 23 14.10 -4.25 2.81
C GLU A 23 14.70 -3.70 4.11
N ALA A 24 15.81 -2.98 4.02
CA ALA A 24 16.48 -2.40 5.18
C ALA A 24 15.66 -1.30 5.89
N LEU A 25 14.59 -0.78 5.27
CA LEU A 25 13.63 0.12 5.93
C LEU A 25 12.89 -0.61 7.06
N GLY A 26 12.51 -1.84 6.88
CA GLY A 26 12.02 -2.80 7.86
C GLY A 26 10.68 -2.47 8.54
N TYR A 27 10.31 -1.19 8.69
CA TYR A 27 9.10 -0.76 9.40
C TYR A 27 8.54 0.54 8.83
N GLY A 28 7.27 0.51 8.45
CA GLY A 28 6.55 1.64 7.88
C GLY A 28 5.14 1.80 8.44
N MET A 29 4.53 2.94 8.14
CA MET A 29 3.14 3.26 8.45
C MET A 29 2.27 3.17 7.19
N PHE A 30 1.27 2.30 7.21
CA PHE A 30 0.17 2.40 6.26
C PHE A 30 -0.86 3.38 6.81
N ILE A 31 -1.42 4.24 5.97
CA ILE A 31 -2.36 5.27 6.39
C ILE A 31 -3.64 5.11 5.56
N HIS A 32 -4.61 4.40 6.11
CA HIS A 32 -5.95 4.32 5.52
C HIS A 32 -6.80 5.50 6.03
N PHE A 33 -7.01 6.46 5.14
CA PHE A 33 -7.84 7.64 5.40
C PHE A 33 -8.59 8.04 4.13
N GLY A 34 -9.83 8.51 4.25
CA GLY A 34 -10.62 8.91 3.10
C GLY A 34 -12.12 8.74 3.32
N MET A 35 -12.89 8.59 2.25
CA MET A 35 -14.36 8.46 2.31
C MET A 35 -14.80 7.33 3.25
N SER A 36 -14.10 6.22 3.28
CA SER A 36 -14.38 5.06 4.15
C SER A 36 -14.39 5.43 5.63
N THR A 37 -13.50 6.32 6.07
CA THR A 37 -13.47 6.85 7.45
C THR A 37 -14.78 7.56 7.82
N PHE A 38 -15.39 8.31 6.88
CA PHE A 38 -16.60 9.08 7.11
C PHE A 38 -17.88 8.26 6.97
N VAL A 39 -17.83 7.21 6.17
CA VAL A 39 -18.93 6.23 6.02
C VAL A 39 -18.94 5.23 7.18
N GLY A 40 -17.78 4.98 7.80
CA GLY A 40 -17.64 4.00 8.87
C GLY A 40 -17.63 2.55 8.36
N GLN A 41 -17.17 2.34 7.12
CA GLN A 41 -16.99 1.00 6.53
C GLN A 41 -15.88 1.02 5.48
N GLU A 42 -15.16 -0.09 5.36
CA GLU A 42 -14.00 -0.23 4.46
C GLU A 42 -14.35 -0.02 2.98
N LEU A 43 -15.44 -0.63 2.52
CA LEU A 43 -15.85 -0.69 1.10
C LEU A 43 -17.13 0.11 0.82
N PRO A 44 -17.06 1.45 0.75
CA PRO A 44 -18.21 2.29 0.44
C PRO A 44 -18.76 2.01 -0.96
N SER A 45 -20.02 2.38 -1.17
CA SER A 45 -20.72 2.14 -2.45
C SER A 45 -20.19 2.96 -3.62
N GLY A 46 -19.51 4.10 -3.35
CA GLY A 46 -19.09 5.09 -4.34
C GLY A 46 -20.20 6.05 -4.75
N SER A 47 -21.37 5.97 -4.11
CA SER A 47 -22.50 6.90 -4.33
C SER A 47 -22.60 8.01 -3.26
N GLU A 48 -21.73 7.97 -2.28
CA GLU A 48 -21.64 8.95 -1.20
C GLU A 48 -21.26 10.33 -1.77
N PRO A 49 -21.90 11.42 -1.34
CA PRO A 49 -21.54 12.75 -1.83
C PRO A 49 -20.14 13.13 -1.36
N SER A 50 -19.36 13.79 -2.23
CA SER A 50 -18.00 14.25 -1.91
C SER A 50 -17.96 15.11 -0.64
N SER A 51 -19.03 15.89 -0.36
CA SER A 51 -19.18 16.73 0.83
C SER A 51 -19.19 15.97 2.16
N LEU A 52 -19.39 14.66 2.15
CA LEU A 52 -19.33 13.83 3.36
C LEU A 52 -17.88 13.76 3.91
N TYR A 53 -16.88 13.84 3.03
CA TYR A 53 -15.48 13.96 3.47
C TYR A 53 -15.25 15.36 4.05
N ALA A 54 -15.24 15.47 5.38
CA ALA A 54 -15.16 16.75 6.10
C ALA A 54 -14.36 16.64 7.42
N PRO A 55 -13.07 16.29 7.40
CA PRO A 55 -12.26 16.28 8.62
C PRO A 55 -12.19 17.66 9.25
N THR A 56 -12.45 17.75 10.57
CA THR A 56 -12.59 19.00 11.31
C THR A 56 -11.27 19.52 11.90
N ALA A 57 -10.24 18.67 11.99
CA ALA A 57 -8.94 19.00 12.59
C ALA A 57 -7.79 18.26 11.84
N LEU A 58 -7.88 18.20 10.52
CA LEU A 58 -6.91 17.48 9.67
C LEU A 58 -5.47 17.97 9.96
N ASP A 59 -4.63 17.04 10.43
CA ASP A 59 -3.21 17.28 10.71
C ASP A 59 -2.34 16.15 10.16
N VAL A 60 -2.00 16.25 8.88
CA VAL A 60 -1.16 15.26 8.18
C VAL A 60 0.28 15.26 8.72
N ASP A 61 0.78 16.41 9.20
CA ASP A 61 2.10 16.49 9.86
C ASP A 61 2.13 15.65 11.15
N GLN A 62 1.01 15.62 11.89
CA GLN A 62 0.88 14.74 13.07
C GLN A 62 1.02 13.25 12.70
N TRP A 63 0.45 12.80 11.58
CA TRP A 63 0.56 11.40 11.16
C TRP A 63 2.02 10.99 10.98
N ILE A 64 2.77 11.80 10.25
CA ILE A 64 4.18 11.51 9.93
C ILE A 64 5.08 11.68 11.15
N ARG A 65 4.80 12.67 12.00
CA ARG A 65 5.51 12.81 13.29
C ARG A 65 5.30 11.58 14.17
N VAL A 66 4.07 11.04 14.24
CA VAL A 66 3.76 9.82 14.98
C VAL A 66 4.50 8.61 14.40
N ALA A 67 4.61 8.51 13.08
CA ALA A 67 5.41 7.46 12.43
C ALA A 67 6.89 7.54 12.82
N CYS A 68 7.48 8.75 12.78
CA CYS A 68 8.86 8.99 13.22
C CYS A 68 9.07 8.61 14.69
N ASP A 69 8.18 9.07 15.58
CA ASP A 69 8.23 8.76 17.01
C ASP A 69 8.13 7.26 17.29
N ALA A 70 7.49 6.51 16.40
CA ALA A 70 7.40 5.05 16.45
C ALA A 70 8.61 4.32 15.83
N GLY A 71 9.57 5.04 15.26
CA GLY A 71 10.77 4.47 14.62
C GLY A 71 10.54 3.97 13.19
N MET A 72 9.43 4.34 12.54
CA MET A 72 9.13 3.99 11.15
C MET A 72 10.04 4.76 10.19
N LYS A 73 10.30 4.19 9.01
CA LYS A 73 11.22 4.71 7.99
C LYS A 73 10.54 5.13 6.71
N TYR A 74 9.33 4.66 6.48
CA TYR A 74 8.52 5.00 5.32
C TYR A 74 7.04 5.06 5.71
N ALA A 75 6.25 5.68 4.87
CA ALA A 75 4.80 5.72 5.03
C ALA A 75 4.12 5.59 3.67
N VAL A 76 3.01 4.87 3.60
CA VAL A 76 2.19 4.70 2.40
C VAL A 76 0.80 5.26 2.69
N LEU A 77 0.35 6.22 1.86
CA LEU A 77 -0.97 6.84 1.98
C LEU A 77 -1.95 6.24 0.98
N THR A 78 -3.16 5.90 1.42
CA THR A 78 -4.28 5.56 0.52
C THR A 78 -4.75 6.81 -0.23
N THR A 79 -4.14 7.12 -1.37
CA THR A 79 -4.50 8.32 -2.15
C THR A 79 -5.89 8.21 -2.78
N LYS A 80 -6.29 7.00 -3.19
CA LYS A 80 -7.64 6.65 -3.63
C LYS A 80 -7.95 5.20 -3.27
N HIS A 81 -9.01 4.96 -2.53
CA HIS A 81 -9.51 3.63 -2.18
C HIS A 81 -10.75 3.26 -3.01
N VAL A 82 -11.38 2.13 -2.72
CA VAL A 82 -12.54 1.53 -3.43
C VAL A 82 -13.70 2.49 -3.66
N SER A 83 -13.92 3.48 -2.80
CA SER A 83 -14.95 4.50 -3.01
C SER A 83 -14.77 5.29 -4.31
N GLY A 84 -13.54 5.44 -4.79
CA GLY A 84 -13.18 6.29 -5.92
C GLY A 84 -12.90 7.75 -5.55
N HIS A 85 -13.09 8.14 -4.27
CA HIS A 85 -12.80 9.50 -3.81
C HIS A 85 -11.29 9.73 -3.71
N CYS A 86 -10.80 10.77 -4.41
CA CYS A 86 -9.39 11.11 -4.46
C CYS A 86 -9.00 12.06 -3.33
N LEU A 87 -7.89 11.78 -2.64
CA LEU A 87 -7.34 12.66 -1.60
C LEU A 87 -6.49 13.81 -2.17
N TRP A 88 -6.49 13.99 -3.49
CA TRP A 88 -5.90 15.12 -4.21
C TRP A 88 -6.93 15.72 -5.16
N PRO A 89 -6.81 17.01 -5.56
CA PRO A 89 -7.70 17.62 -6.54
C PRO A 89 -7.36 17.11 -7.96
N SER A 90 -7.95 15.96 -8.32
CA SER A 90 -7.77 15.33 -9.62
C SER A 90 -8.46 16.10 -10.74
N ASP A 91 -7.79 16.28 -11.88
CA ASP A 91 -8.35 16.90 -13.08
C ASP A 91 -9.26 15.95 -13.86
N HIS A 92 -9.35 14.67 -13.45
CA HIS A 92 -10.07 13.60 -14.16
C HIS A 92 -11.43 13.26 -13.57
N THR A 93 -11.80 13.84 -12.43
CA THR A 93 -13.07 13.59 -11.74
C THR A 93 -13.44 14.76 -10.84
N ASP A 94 -14.74 14.93 -10.55
CA ASP A 94 -15.23 15.84 -9.52
C ASP A 94 -15.35 15.17 -8.14
N TYR A 95 -15.02 13.87 -8.03
CA TYR A 95 -15.12 13.11 -6.80
C TYR A 95 -13.77 13.10 -6.06
N HIS A 96 -13.45 14.24 -5.45
CA HIS A 96 -12.14 14.47 -4.80
C HIS A 96 -12.23 15.55 -3.71
N VAL A 97 -11.14 15.70 -2.95
CA VAL A 97 -11.05 16.67 -1.84
C VAL A 97 -11.41 18.11 -2.23
N GLY A 98 -11.06 18.58 -3.42
CA GLY A 98 -11.36 19.95 -3.88
C GLY A 98 -12.85 20.27 -4.00
N THR A 99 -13.74 19.27 -4.02
CA THR A 99 -15.20 19.41 -4.01
C THR A 99 -15.83 18.98 -2.68
N SER A 100 -15.02 18.68 -1.69
CA SER A 100 -15.42 18.13 -0.39
C SER A 100 -15.61 19.19 0.68
N GLY A 101 -16.08 18.78 1.86
CA GLY A 101 -16.23 19.65 3.03
C GLY A 101 -14.91 20.16 3.59
N ASN A 102 -13.81 19.44 3.36
CA ASN A 102 -12.44 19.91 3.58
C ASN A 102 -11.67 19.79 2.26
N GLN A 103 -11.12 20.88 1.78
CA GLN A 103 -10.50 20.99 0.45
C GLN A 103 -8.97 20.89 0.49
N THR A 104 -8.39 20.46 1.60
CA THR A 104 -6.94 20.26 1.68
C THR A 104 -6.48 19.16 0.72
N ASP A 105 -5.48 19.44 -0.09
CA ASP A 105 -4.74 18.43 -0.83
C ASP A 105 -3.93 17.59 0.16
N VAL A 106 -4.46 16.42 0.50
CA VAL A 106 -3.86 15.53 1.50
C VAL A 106 -2.59 14.91 0.98
N VAL A 107 -2.49 14.67 -0.32
CA VAL A 107 -1.30 14.09 -0.95
C VAL A 107 -0.14 15.08 -0.89
N GLU A 108 -0.38 16.36 -1.22
CA GLU A 108 0.62 17.43 -1.08
C GLU A 108 1.07 17.60 0.38
N ALA A 109 0.10 17.63 1.32
CA ALA A 109 0.42 17.71 2.74
C ALA A 109 1.25 16.51 3.23
N PHE A 110 0.95 15.32 2.73
CA PHE A 110 1.66 14.07 3.07
C PHE A 110 3.10 14.08 2.58
N VAL A 111 3.37 14.39 1.31
CA VAL A 111 4.75 14.41 0.80
C VAL A 111 5.57 15.52 1.45
N THR A 112 4.94 16.67 1.74
CA THR A 112 5.57 17.77 2.48
C THR A 112 5.97 17.33 3.89
N ALA A 113 5.08 16.64 4.61
CA ALA A 113 5.37 16.12 5.93
C ALA A 113 6.46 15.04 5.89
N CYS A 114 6.41 14.11 4.93
CA CYS A 114 7.45 13.10 4.74
C CYS A 114 8.83 13.74 4.51
N ALA A 115 8.92 14.72 3.62
CA ALA A 115 10.17 15.45 3.36
C ALA A 115 10.68 16.18 4.61
N LYS A 116 9.80 16.83 5.37
CA LYS A 116 10.12 17.54 6.61
C LYS A 116 10.69 16.61 7.68
N HIS A 117 10.15 15.40 7.82
CA HIS A 117 10.51 14.46 8.88
C HIS A 117 11.48 13.35 8.41
N GLY A 118 11.85 13.33 7.13
CA GLY A 118 12.83 12.37 6.58
C GLY A 118 12.29 10.94 6.43
N LEU A 119 10.97 10.77 6.21
CA LEU A 119 10.37 9.50 5.84
C LEU A 119 10.29 9.36 4.32
N MET A 120 10.47 8.13 3.82
CA MET A 120 10.22 7.81 2.42
C MET A 120 8.70 7.76 2.17
N PRO A 121 8.14 8.58 1.25
CA PRO A 121 6.74 8.52 0.92
C PRO A 121 6.44 7.37 -0.03
N GLY A 122 5.25 6.79 0.11
CA GLY A 122 4.65 5.84 -0.82
C GLY A 122 3.18 6.16 -1.06
N PHE A 123 2.67 5.78 -2.24
CA PHE A 123 1.28 6.00 -2.60
C PHE A 123 0.57 4.68 -2.85
N TYR A 124 -0.60 4.52 -2.23
CA TYR A 124 -1.54 3.46 -2.54
C TYR A 124 -2.60 3.99 -3.51
N TYR A 125 -2.91 3.20 -4.52
CA TYR A 125 -3.96 3.43 -5.48
C TYR A 125 -4.77 2.15 -5.70
N CYS A 126 -6.09 2.20 -5.49
CA CYS A 126 -6.96 1.06 -5.74
C CYS A 126 -7.39 1.00 -7.20
N SER A 127 -7.15 -0.14 -7.86
CA SER A 127 -7.62 -0.38 -9.22
C SER A 127 -9.11 -0.71 -9.29
N TRP A 128 -9.75 -1.02 -8.17
CA TRP A 128 -11.19 -1.11 -8.05
C TRP A 128 -11.78 0.23 -7.62
N ASP A 129 -12.83 0.69 -8.30
CA ASP A 129 -13.41 2.01 -8.09
C ASP A 129 -14.94 1.91 -8.24
N ASN A 130 -15.64 2.05 -7.14
CA ASN A 130 -17.09 1.93 -7.11
C ASN A 130 -17.82 3.13 -7.73
N HIS A 131 -17.19 4.32 -7.75
CA HIS A 131 -17.76 5.53 -8.32
C HIS A 131 -17.63 5.56 -9.86
N HIS A 132 -16.42 5.24 -10.37
CA HIS A 132 -16.06 5.43 -11.79
C HIS A 132 -16.04 4.11 -12.60
N ARG A 133 -16.95 3.20 -12.37
CA ARG A 133 -16.93 1.88 -13.03
C ARG A 133 -16.92 1.91 -14.55
N PHE A 134 -17.52 2.93 -15.16
CA PHE A 134 -17.60 3.11 -16.62
C PHE A 134 -18.01 1.85 -17.40
N GLY A 135 -19.00 1.10 -16.86
CA GLY A 135 -19.50 -0.13 -17.47
C GLY A 135 -18.79 -1.42 -17.05
N SER A 136 -17.87 -1.34 -16.10
CA SER A 136 -17.28 -2.53 -15.48
C SER A 136 -18.31 -3.30 -14.64
N VAL A 137 -18.13 -4.62 -14.52
CA VAL A 137 -18.98 -5.47 -13.68
C VAL A 137 -18.72 -5.22 -12.19
N THR A 138 -19.62 -5.65 -11.33
CA THR A 138 -19.46 -5.56 -9.88
C THR A 138 -18.45 -6.58 -9.37
N TRP A 139 -17.84 -6.29 -8.22
CA TRP A 139 -16.90 -7.19 -7.55
C TRP A 139 -17.42 -8.62 -7.38
N SER A 140 -18.69 -8.77 -6.96
CA SER A 140 -19.32 -10.06 -6.71
C SER A 140 -19.59 -10.89 -7.96
N GLU A 141 -19.53 -10.28 -9.14
CA GLU A 141 -19.82 -10.91 -10.44
C GLU A 141 -18.53 -11.24 -11.20
N ALA A 142 -17.40 -10.85 -10.64
CA ALA A 142 -16.14 -10.85 -11.35
C ALA A 142 -15.37 -12.17 -11.18
N PRO A 143 -15.15 -12.98 -12.23
CA PRO A 143 -14.18 -14.04 -12.20
C PRO A 143 -12.77 -13.43 -12.20
N LEU A 144 -11.93 -13.76 -11.22
CA LEU A 144 -10.60 -13.19 -10.99
C LEU A 144 -9.61 -13.32 -12.17
N GLU A 145 -9.92 -14.16 -13.14
CA GLU A 145 -9.05 -14.52 -14.27
C GLU A 145 -9.28 -13.65 -15.52
N ARG A 146 -10.27 -12.77 -15.51
CA ARG A 146 -10.64 -11.96 -16.68
C ARG A 146 -10.68 -10.48 -16.37
N THR A 147 -10.36 -9.68 -17.39
CA THR A 147 -10.56 -8.23 -17.33
C THR A 147 -12.05 -7.90 -17.22
N PHE A 148 -12.45 -7.16 -16.20
CA PHE A 148 -13.80 -6.61 -16.08
C PHE A 148 -13.83 -5.10 -16.22
N THR A 149 -12.68 -4.49 -16.38
CA THR A 149 -12.58 -3.05 -16.62
C THR A 149 -12.76 -2.78 -18.10
N THR A 150 -13.52 -1.71 -18.43
CA THR A 150 -13.60 -1.22 -19.81
C THR A 150 -12.33 -0.49 -20.20
N ALA A 151 -12.06 -0.35 -21.50
CA ALA A 151 -10.95 0.48 -21.99
C ALA A 151 -11.04 1.90 -21.43
N ARG A 152 -12.23 2.51 -21.47
CA ARG A 152 -12.47 3.84 -20.88
C ARG A 152 -12.07 3.96 -19.42
N TYR A 153 -12.34 2.91 -18.62
CA TYR A 153 -11.95 2.91 -17.22
C TYR A 153 -10.42 2.79 -17.06
N ARG A 154 -9.77 1.95 -17.87
CA ARG A 154 -8.30 1.84 -17.86
C ARG A 154 -7.63 3.15 -18.27
N ASP A 155 -8.12 3.82 -19.33
CA ASP A 155 -7.62 5.13 -19.74
C ASP A 155 -7.76 6.17 -18.62
N PHE A 156 -8.87 6.17 -17.91
CA PHE A 156 -9.10 7.01 -16.73
C PHE A 156 -8.10 6.73 -15.61
N GLN A 157 -7.88 5.46 -15.26
CA GLN A 157 -6.89 5.08 -14.24
C GLN A 157 -5.48 5.49 -14.64
N MET A 158 -5.10 5.25 -15.90
CA MET A 158 -3.78 5.61 -16.40
C MET A 158 -3.54 7.12 -16.32
N ALA A 159 -4.55 7.92 -16.64
CA ALA A 159 -4.49 9.38 -16.52
C ALA A 159 -4.37 9.85 -15.07
N GLN A 160 -5.12 9.24 -14.13
CA GLN A 160 -4.99 9.55 -12.70
C GLN A 160 -3.63 9.13 -12.12
N ILE A 161 -3.09 7.99 -12.52
CA ILE A 161 -1.78 7.53 -12.09
C ILE A 161 -0.68 8.46 -12.62
N GLU A 162 -0.76 8.88 -13.88
CA GLU A 162 0.17 9.87 -14.46
C GLU A 162 0.13 11.18 -13.66
N GLU A 163 -1.07 11.70 -13.40
CA GLU A 163 -1.27 12.90 -12.60
C GLU A 163 -0.65 12.75 -11.20
N LEU A 164 -0.97 11.68 -10.49
CA LEU A 164 -0.51 11.42 -9.12
C LEU A 164 1.03 11.28 -9.06
N LEU A 165 1.63 10.55 -9.99
CA LEU A 165 3.07 10.24 -9.97
C LEU A 165 3.95 11.31 -10.61
N THR A 166 3.38 12.34 -11.23
CA THR A 166 4.14 13.46 -11.80
C THR A 166 3.99 14.76 -11.00
N ARG A 167 2.91 14.91 -10.24
CA ARG A 167 2.58 16.16 -9.54
C ARG A 167 3.30 16.33 -8.20
N TYR A 168 3.56 15.25 -7.47
CA TYR A 168 3.97 15.29 -6.05
C TYR A 168 5.43 14.88 -5.80
N GLY A 169 6.24 14.82 -6.84
CA GLY A 169 7.66 14.48 -6.73
C GLY A 169 7.93 12.97 -6.63
N PRO A 170 9.15 12.58 -6.25
CA PRO A 170 9.54 11.18 -6.18
C PRO A 170 8.94 10.48 -4.97
N VAL A 171 8.50 9.22 -5.19
CA VAL A 171 8.08 8.30 -4.15
C VAL A 171 8.94 7.04 -4.16
N GLY A 172 9.06 6.38 -3.02
CA GLY A 172 9.83 5.14 -2.90
C GLY A 172 9.01 3.89 -3.13
N GLU A 173 7.68 3.98 -3.03
CA GLU A 173 6.78 2.86 -3.21
C GLU A 173 5.46 3.28 -3.86
N VAL A 174 4.97 2.46 -4.79
CA VAL A 174 3.62 2.55 -5.35
C VAL A 174 2.89 1.25 -5.10
N TRP A 175 1.88 1.31 -4.27
CA TRP A 175 1.05 0.19 -3.83
C TRP A 175 -0.24 0.14 -4.62
N VAL A 176 -0.41 -0.84 -5.50
CA VAL A 176 -1.61 -1.04 -6.33
C VAL A 176 -2.47 -2.11 -5.73
N ASP A 177 -3.65 -1.72 -5.26
CA ASP A 177 -4.59 -2.65 -4.66
C ASP A 177 -5.65 -3.14 -5.66
N ILE A 178 -6.14 -4.36 -5.40
CA ILE A 178 -7.14 -5.04 -6.22
C ILE A 178 -6.82 -4.98 -7.73
N PRO A 179 -5.61 -5.38 -8.14
CA PRO A 179 -5.21 -5.31 -9.54
C PRO A 179 -5.85 -6.40 -10.42
N GLY A 180 -6.43 -7.44 -9.82
CA GLY A 180 -7.06 -8.56 -10.52
C GLY A 180 -8.04 -8.15 -11.63
N PRO A 181 -8.96 -7.18 -11.40
CA PRO A 181 -9.92 -6.71 -12.39
C PRO A 181 -9.32 -6.14 -13.68
N LEU A 182 -8.08 -5.69 -13.69
CA LEU A 182 -7.40 -5.19 -14.87
C LEU A 182 -7.09 -6.30 -15.89
N GLY A 183 -7.07 -7.56 -15.45
CA GLY A 183 -6.55 -8.66 -16.23
C GLY A 183 -5.04 -8.56 -16.44
N HIS A 184 -4.45 -9.58 -17.03
CA HIS A 184 -2.99 -9.67 -17.17
C HIS A 184 -2.39 -8.51 -18.00
N GLU A 185 -3.02 -8.18 -19.12
CA GLU A 185 -2.55 -7.10 -20.01
C GLU A 185 -2.64 -5.73 -19.33
N GLY A 186 -3.78 -5.39 -18.74
CA GLY A 186 -3.96 -4.10 -18.05
C GLY A 186 -3.02 -3.93 -16.84
N ARG A 187 -2.72 -5.01 -16.11
CA ARG A 187 -1.70 -4.96 -15.04
C ARG A 187 -0.31 -4.67 -15.57
N ARG A 188 0.07 -5.30 -16.69
CA ARG A 188 1.37 -5.03 -17.33
C ARG A 188 1.48 -3.60 -17.81
N GLU A 189 0.43 -3.05 -18.43
CA GLU A 189 0.38 -1.67 -18.87
C GLU A 189 0.52 -0.70 -17.69
N GLN A 190 -0.26 -0.91 -16.63
CA GLN A 190 -0.21 -0.09 -15.41
C GLN A 190 1.17 -0.17 -14.72
N TYR A 191 1.71 -1.37 -14.56
CA TYR A 191 3.04 -1.58 -13.99
C TYR A 191 4.13 -0.86 -14.81
N ALA A 192 4.09 -1.00 -16.14
CA ALA A 192 5.05 -0.35 -17.03
C ALA A 192 4.96 1.18 -16.97
N GLN A 193 3.74 1.73 -16.89
CA GLN A 193 3.54 3.17 -16.72
C GLN A 193 4.15 3.66 -15.38
N ILE A 194 3.81 3.02 -14.28
CA ILE A 194 4.34 3.38 -12.96
C ILE A 194 5.87 3.30 -12.98
N ALA A 195 6.45 2.22 -13.51
CA ALA A 195 7.89 2.05 -13.62
C ALA A 195 8.57 3.14 -14.48
N SER A 196 7.88 3.66 -15.49
CA SER A 196 8.41 4.74 -16.33
C SER A 196 8.36 6.10 -15.64
N LEU A 197 7.31 6.35 -14.85
CA LEU A 197 7.10 7.62 -14.14
C LEU A 197 7.93 7.70 -12.84
N GLN A 198 8.12 6.57 -12.15
CA GLN A 198 8.85 6.45 -10.89
C GLN A 198 9.84 5.26 -10.98
N PRO A 199 10.95 5.39 -11.73
CA PRO A 199 11.84 4.26 -12.04
C PRO A 199 12.56 3.68 -10.82
N GLU A 200 12.74 4.46 -9.75
CA GLU A 200 13.40 4.05 -8.51
C GLU A 200 12.43 3.46 -7.47
N ALA A 201 11.12 3.66 -7.64
CA ALA A 201 10.12 3.15 -6.70
C ALA A 201 9.94 1.63 -6.85
N VAL A 202 9.73 0.93 -5.75
CA VAL A 202 9.18 -0.43 -5.78
C VAL A 202 7.69 -0.39 -6.06
N ILE A 203 7.20 -1.38 -6.80
CA ILE A 203 5.79 -1.47 -7.20
C ILE A 203 5.18 -2.73 -6.58
N MET A 204 4.24 -2.55 -5.66
CA MET A 204 3.42 -3.60 -5.11
C MET A 204 2.15 -3.76 -5.95
N MET A 205 1.92 -4.94 -6.51
CA MET A 205 0.60 -5.37 -6.97
C MET A 205 0.01 -6.31 -5.93
N ASN A 206 -0.95 -5.85 -5.15
CA ASN A 206 -1.49 -6.66 -4.06
C ASN A 206 -2.24 -7.88 -4.59
N HIS A 207 -1.89 -9.05 -4.09
CA HIS A 207 -2.55 -10.30 -4.44
C HIS A 207 -3.46 -10.86 -3.34
N GLY A 208 -3.79 -10.02 -2.34
CA GLY A 208 -4.73 -10.30 -1.27
C GLY A 208 -4.13 -11.11 -0.13
N CYS A 209 -4.99 -11.52 0.80
CA CYS A 209 -4.62 -12.18 2.04
C CYS A 209 -3.81 -13.46 1.81
N THR A 210 -2.54 -13.45 2.19
CA THR A 210 -1.58 -14.56 2.02
C THR A 210 -0.45 -14.44 3.03
N ASP A 211 0.20 -15.56 3.31
CA ASP A 211 1.39 -15.66 4.16
C ASP A 211 2.73 -15.51 3.41
N GLY A 212 2.68 -15.14 2.13
CA GLY A 212 3.85 -14.97 1.28
C GLY A 212 4.50 -16.27 0.79
N SER A 213 3.89 -17.42 1.04
CA SER A 213 4.45 -18.72 0.59
C SER A 213 4.30 -18.97 -0.91
N SER A 214 3.40 -18.25 -1.58
CA SER A 214 3.15 -18.39 -3.02
C SER A 214 2.66 -17.10 -3.65
N LEU A 215 3.16 -16.82 -4.86
CA LEU A 215 2.69 -15.70 -5.68
C LEU A 215 1.41 -16.11 -6.42
N ARG A 216 0.37 -15.28 -6.30
CA ARG A 216 -0.87 -15.43 -7.07
C ARG A 216 -0.71 -14.77 -8.45
N TYR A 217 0.05 -15.42 -9.34
CA TYR A 217 0.44 -14.89 -10.66
C TYR A 217 -0.74 -14.32 -11.46
N GLU A 218 -1.82 -15.09 -11.57
CA GLU A 218 -3.00 -14.72 -12.36
C GLU A 218 -3.73 -13.47 -11.82
N TYR A 219 -3.43 -13.08 -10.57
CA TYR A 219 -4.10 -11.96 -9.90
C TYR A 219 -3.26 -10.70 -9.84
N ALA A 220 -1.95 -10.81 -9.64
CA ALA A 220 -1.08 -9.69 -9.27
C ALA A 220 0.21 -9.54 -10.09
N TRP A 221 0.53 -10.46 -11.00
CA TRP A 221 1.75 -10.29 -11.80
C TRP A 221 1.57 -9.24 -12.90
N PRO A 222 2.58 -8.35 -13.16
CA PRO A 222 3.89 -8.26 -12.52
C PRO A 222 3.90 -7.44 -11.22
N THR A 223 4.87 -7.70 -10.35
CA THR A 223 5.08 -6.99 -9.08
C THR A 223 6.57 -6.99 -8.70
N ASP A 224 7.04 -6.01 -7.94
CA ASP A 224 8.40 -5.99 -7.37
C ASP A 224 8.44 -6.60 -5.96
N LEU A 225 7.28 -6.70 -5.29
CA LEU A 225 7.16 -7.11 -3.89
C LEU A 225 6.20 -8.29 -3.74
N MET A 226 6.37 -9.03 -2.63
CA MET A 226 5.43 -10.06 -2.19
C MET A 226 4.52 -9.50 -1.09
N ALA A 227 3.25 -9.31 -1.39
CA ALA A 227 2.26 -8.91 -0.39
C ALA A 227 2.01 -10.05 0.62
N ILE A 228 1.98 -9.70 1.91
CA ILE A 228 1.65 -10.60 3.02
C ILE A 228 0.59 -9.88 3.85
N GLU A 229 -0.68 -10.05 3.47
CA GLU A 229 -1.78 -9.28 4.03
C GLU A 229 -2.54 -10.10 5.08
N ARG A 230 -2.79 -9.49 6.25
CA ARG A 230 -3.54 -10.13 7.36
C ARG A 230 -2.89 -11.40 7.92
N PHE A 231 -1.69 -11.74 7.50
CA PHE A 231 -0.91 -12.87 7.98
C PHE A 231 0.49 -12.42 8.39
N MET A 232 1.15 -13.26 9.17
CA MET A 232 2.60 -13.15 9.32
C MET A 232 3.28 -13.99 8.25
N PRO A 233 4.53 -13.62 7.84
CA PRO A 233 5.26 -14.36 6.84
C PRO A 233 5.29 -15.84 7.21
N ALA A 234 5.10 -16.73 6.25
CA ALA A 234 5.22 -18.17 6.48
C ALA A 234 6.56 -18.49 7.14
N SER A 235 6.61 -19.55 7.96
CA SER A 235 7.84 -19.99 8.60
C SER A 235 8.94 -20.24 7.53
N ASN A 236 10.20 -20.37 7.96
CA ASN A 236 11.39 -20.53 7.10
C ASN A 236 11.31 -21.58 5.97
N ARG A 237 10.24 -22.37 5.90
CA ARG A 237 9.94 -23.27 4.80
C ARG A 237 8.95 -22.71 3.78
N GLY A 238 8.17 -21.70 4.14
CA GLY A 238 7.15 -21.08 3.30
C GLY A 238 7.65 -19.81 2.61
N TYR A 239 7.88 -18.74 3.36
CA TYR A 239 8.33 -17.50 2.76
C TYR A 239 9.80 -17.55 2.36
N LYS A 240 10.07 -17.13 1.14
CA LYS A 240 11.41 -16.86 0.61
C LYS A 240 11.31 -15.72 -0.38
N PRO A 241 12.32 -14.83 -0.48
CA PRO A 241 12.28 -13.72 -1.42
C PRO A 241 12.47 -14.15 -2.88
N TRP A 242 13.02 -15.34 -3.13
CA TRP A 242 13.22 -15.86 -4.49
C TRP A 242 12.02 -16.67 -4.97
N HIS A 243 11.45 -16.26 -6.10
CA HIS A 243 10.30 -16.91 -6.72
C HIS A 243 10.59 -17.22 -8.18
N THR A 244 10.36 -18.48 -8.56
CA THR A 244 10.40 -18.90 -9.97
C THR A 244 9.05 -18.60 -10.60
N VAL A 245 9.02 -17.72 -11.61
CA VAL A 245 7.82 -17.33 -12.33
C VAL A 245 7.87 -17.86 -13.75
N ALA A 246 6.86 -18.63 -14.14
CA ALA A 246 6.67 -19.16 -15.48
C ALA A 246 5.63 -18.28 -16.22
N GLN A 247 6.10 -17.31 -17.01
CA GLN A 247 5.22 -16.47 -17.83
C GLN A 247 4.67 -17.23 -19.05
N THR A 248 5.46 -18.19 -19.57
CA THR A 248 5.07 -19.15 -20.59
C THR A 248 5.76 -20.49 -20.31
N ARG A 249 5.51 -21.53 -21.15
CA ARG A 249 6.21 -22.82 -21.01
C ARG A 249 7.73 -22.73 -21.21
N THR A 250 8.21 -21.69 -21.90
CA THR A 250 9.63 -21.50 -22.24
C THR A 250 10.23 -20.26 -21.59
N ASP A 251 9.41 -19.37 -21.00
CA ASP A 251 9.84 -18.18 -20.28
C ASP A 251 9.62 -18.41 -18.78
N VAL A 252 10.63 -19.03 -18.16
CA VAL A 252 10.67 -19.36 -16.74
C VAL A 252 11.91 -18.70 -16.16
N GLN A 253 11.72 -17.78 -15.22
CA GLN A 253 12.81 -16.99 -14.64
C GLN A 253 12.63 -16.86 -13.13
N ASP A 254 13.75 -16.64 -12.43
CA ASP A 254 13.77 -16.36 -11.00
C ASP A 254 13.74 -14.85 -10.75
N TYR A 255 12.90 -14.44 -9.81
CA TYR A 255 12.72 -13.06 -9.37
C TYR A 255 12.96 -12.96 -7.88
N TYR A 256 13.67 -11.90 -7.48
CA TYR A 256 13.76 -11.51 -6.08
C TYR A 256 12.58 -10.59 -5.75
N LEU A 257 11.66 -11.04 -4.89
CA LEU A 257 10.45 -10.34 -4.49
C LEU A 257 10.44 -10.22 -2.95
N PRO A 258 11.01 -9.15 -2.39
CA PRO A 258 11.01 -8.95 -0.94
C PRO A 258 9.58 -8.86 -0.41
N GLY A 259 9.37 -9.38 0.80
CA GLY A 259 8.05 -9.44 1.43
C GLY A 259 7.70 -8.20 2.20
N GLU A 260 6.46 -7.76 2.09
CA GLU A 260 5.88 -6.74 2.93
C GLU A 260 4.63 -7.27 3.62
N VAL A 261 4.67 -7.25 4.96
CA VAL A 261 3.51 -7.54 5.79
C VAL A 261 2.69 -6.29 5.95
N CYS A 262 1.39 -6.34 5.67
CA CYS A 262 0.45 -5.29 6.02
C CYS A 262 -0.70 -5.83 6.88
N ASP A 263 -0.93 -5.16 8.01
CA ASP A 263 -2.01 -5.50 8.94
C ASP A 263 -2.33 -4.27 9.83
N PRO A 264 -3.59 -4.03 10.22
CA PRO A 264 -3.93 -2.88 11.04
C PRO A 264 -3.48 -3.02 12.49
N ILE A 265 -3.24 -1.87 13.11
CA ILE A 265 -2.98 -1.73 14.55
C ILE A 265 -4.20 -2.11 15.40
N GLY A 266 -5.40 -1.95 14.84
CA GLY A 266 -6.67 -2.48 15.33
C GLY A 266 -7.08 -3.74 14.57
N TYR A 267 -8.34 -3.82 14.19
CA TYR A 267 -8.89 -4.91 13.39
C TYR A 267 -9.44 -4.45 12.05
N GLU A 268 -9.70 -3.12 11.91
CA GLU A 268 -10.21 -2.50 10.69
C GLU A 268 -9.11 -1.69 9.99
N TRP A 269 -9.14 -1.62 8.66
CA TRP A 269 -8.20 -0.81 7.88
C TRP A 269 -8.46 0.70 8.07
N PHE A 270 -9.71 1.11 7.99
CA PHE A 270 -10.10 2.50 8.26
C PHE A 270 -10.54 2.64 9.72
N TRP A 271 -10.37 3.82 10.27
CA TRP A 271 -10.91 4.10 11.58
C TRP A 271 -12.44 3.96 11.58
N VAL A 272 -12.96 3.16 12.49
CA VAL A 272 -14.37 3.04 12.81
C VAL A 272 -14.57 3.17 14.31
N GLU A 273 -15.71 3.76 14.72
CA GLU A 273 -16.03 3.89 16.13
C GLU A 273 -16.21 2.51 16.77
N GLY A 274 -15.50 2.27 17.87
CA GLY A 274 -15.55 1.01 18.60
C GLY A 274 -14.54 -0.03 18.18
N ASP A 275 -13.74 0.19 17.13
CA ASP A 275 -12.58 -0.67 16.85
C ASP A 275 -11.57 -0.60 18.01
N THR A 276 -11.03 -1.75 18.39
CA THR A 276 -10.09 -1.88 19.48
C THR A 276 -8.68 -2.13 18.99
N LEU A 277 -7.72 -1.49 19.64
CA LEU A 277 -6.31 -1.73 19.35
C LEU A 277 -5.91 -3.16 19.74
N ARG A 278 -5.05 -3.78 18.94
CA ARG A 278 -4.37 -5.01 19.32
C ARG A 278 -3.57 -4.80 20.60
N SER A 279 -3.40 -5.86 21.37
CA SER A 279 -2.58 -5.81 22.59
C SER A 279 -1.10 -5.50 22.27
N ASP A 280 -0.39 -4.95 23.26
CA ASP A 280 1.06 -4.70 23.13
C ASP A 280 1.85 -5.98 22.80
N ARG A 281 1.36 -7.16 23.21
CA ARG A 281 1.98 -8.47 22.90
C ARG A 281 1.79 -8.86 21.43
N GLU A 282 0.61 -8.63 20.88
CA GLU A 282 0.33 -8.90 19.46
C GLU A 282 1.18 -8.00 18.58
N LEU A 283 1.18 -6.68 18.85
CA LEU A 283 1.96 -5.71 18.08
C LEU A 283 3.46 -6.00 18.13
N LEU A 284 3.98 -6.32 19.31
CA LEU A 284 5.38 -6.72 19.49
C LEU A 284 5.68 -8.03 18.71
N GLY A 285 4.79 -9.01 18.82
CA GLY A 285 4.91 -10.28 18.09
C GLY A 285 4.95 -10.08 16.57
N MET A 286 4.07 -9.26 16.03
CA MET A 286 4.05 -8.92 14.61
C MET A 286 5.38 -8.32 14.16
N ARG A 287 5.88 -7.33 14.90
CA ARG A 287 7.13 -6.64 14.57
C ARG A 287 8.35 -7.57 14.64
N LEU A 288 8.46 -8.40 15.70
CA LEU A 288 9.55 -9.36 15.87
C LEU A 288 9.52 -10.45 14.80
N ILE A 289 8.35 -11.00 14.47
CA ILE A 289 8.21 -12.06 13.46
C ILE A 289 8.55 -11.53 12.07
N ALA A 290 8.08 -10.33 11.71
CA ALA A 290 8.43 -9.71 10.44
C ALA A 290 9.95 -9.52 10.33
N GLN A 291 10.59 -8.95 11.36
CA GLN A 291 12.03 -8.75 11.41
C GLN A 291 12.82 -10.07 11.35
N GLU A 292 12.44 -11.08 12.13
CA GLU A 292 13.09 -12.40 12.14
C GLU A 292 13.04 -13.08 10.76
N ARG A 293 11.95 -12.87 10.04
CA ARG A 293 11.72 -13.49 8.72
C ARG A 293 12.17 -12.63 7.55
N GLY A 294 12.80 -11.47 7.82
CA GLY A 294 13.38 -10.60 6.79
C GLY A 294 12.34 -9.94 5.89
N THR A 295 11.16 -9.58 6.46
CA THR A 295 10.12 -8.83 5.75
C THR A 295 9.94 -7.45 6.37
N ASN A 296 9.49 -6.49 5.56
CA ASN A 296 9.01 -5.23 6.11
C ASN A 296 7.65 -5.42 6.81
N LEU A 297 7.39 -4.63 7.83
CA LEU A 297 6.07 -4.47 8.43
C LEU A 297 5.54 -3.08 8.09
N LEU A 298 4.53 -3.01 7.25
CA LEU A 298 3.74 -1.82 6.95
C LEU A 298 2.50 -1.86 7.86
N LEU A 299 2.63 -1.34 9.08
CA LEU A 299 1.57 -1.34 10.08
C LEU A 299 0.56 -0.24 9.76
N ASP A 300 -0.71 -0.62 9.57
CA ASP A 300 -1.75 0.35 9.30
C ASP A 300 -2.22 1.09 10.56
N VAL A 301 -2.26 2.41 10.45
CA VAL A 301 -2.56 3.34 11.55
C VAL A 301 -3.55 4.40 11.05
N PRO A 302 -4.85 4.09 11.07
CA PRO A 302 -5.86 4.98 10.49
C PRO A 302 -6.12 6.22 11.36
N PRO A 303 -6.09 7.43 10.76
CA PRO A 303 -6.62 8.65 11.39
C PRO A 303 -8.14 8.59 11.55
N ASP A 304 -8.67 9.20 12.60
CA ASP A 304 -10.11 9.29 12.87
C ASP A 304 -10.81 10.33 11.97
N GLN A 305 -12.14 10.49 12.13
CA GLN A 305 -12.95 11.44 11.35
C GLN A 305 -12.54 12.91 11.56
N ARG A 306 -11.78 13.25 12.61
CA ARG A 306 -11.21 14.58 12.76
C ARG A 306 -10.02 14.80 11.83
N GLY A 307 -9.39 13.73 11.35
CA GLY A 307 -8.17 13.74 10.53
C GLY A 307 -6.88 13.72 11.35
N VAL A 308 -6.91 13.12 12.55
CA VAL A 308 -5.75 12.93 13.43
C VAL A 308 -5.65 11.48 13.89
N ILE A 309 -4.44 10.97 14.09
CA ILE A 309 -4.24 9.67 14.75
C ILE A 309 -4.64 9.82 16.23
N PRO A 310 -5.59 8.99 16.74
CA PRO A 310 -6.06 9.07 18.11
C PRO A 310 -4.94 8.89 19.14
N GLU A 311 -5.04 9.61 20.27
CA GLU A 311 -4.01 9.57 21.32
C GLU A 311 -3.77 8.14 21.86
N ALA A 312 -4.81 7.31 21.97
CA ALA A 312 -4.67 5.92 22.39
C ALA A 312 -3.75 5.12 21.46
N THR A 313 -3.89 5.35 20.14
CA THR A 313 -3.06 4.76 19.10
C THR A 313 -1.61 5.28 19.16
N VAL A 314 -1.43 6.59 19.36
CA VAL A 314 -0.10 7.20 19.56
C VAL A 314 0.61 6.55 20.76
N GLN A 315 -0.09 6.36 21.87
CA GLN A 315 0.48 5.73 23.07
C GLN A 315 0.82 4.25 22.83
N ALA A 316 0.01 3.51 22.07
CA ALA A 316 0.29 2.11 21.71
C ALA A 316 1.58 2.02 20.87
N LEU A 317 1.74 2.88 19.86
CA LEU A 317 2.94 2.94 19.04
C LEU A 317 4.20 3.30 19.85
N ARG A 318 4.10 4.24 20.78
CA ARG A 318 5.21 4.59 21.70
C ARG A 318 5.58 3.42 22.62
N ARG A 319 4.60 2.64 23.09
CA ARG A 319 4.89 1.41 23.85
C ARG A 319 5.54 0.36 22.98
N LEU A 320 5.06 0.15 21.76
CA LEU A 320 5.66 -0.77 20.80
C LEU A 320 7.14 -0.41 20.54
N HIS A 321 7.42 0.88 20.28
CA HIS A 321 8.79 1.34 20.05
C HIS A 321 9.71 1.02 21.23
N ARG A 322 9.29 1.37 22.46
CA ARG A 322 10.06 1.03 23.68
C ARG A 322 10.26 -0.48 23.88
N ASN A 323 9.23 -1.27 23.58
CA ASN A 323 9.31 -2.73 23.69
C ASN A 323 10.31 -3.29 22.66
N MET A 324 10.37 -2.72 21.44
CA MET A 324 11.37 -3.12 20.45
C MET A 324 12.79 -2.77 20.87
N GLU A 325 13.03 -1.60 21.48
CA GLU A 325 14.34 -1.25 22.03
C GLU A 325 14.79 -2.22 23.14
N GLN A 326 13.85 -2.73 23.92
CA GLN A 326 14.11 -3.63 25.05
C GLN A 326 14.27 -5.10 24.63
N PHE A 327 13.51 -5.58 23.62
CA PHE A 327 13.37 -6.99 23.29
C PHE A 327 13.71 -7.33 21.82
N GLY A 328 13.99 -6.33 20.98
CA GLY A 328 14.20 -6.50 19.53
C GLY A 328 15.69 -6.60 19.11
N SER A 329 16.60 -6.73 20.06
CA SER A 329 18.05 -6.86 19.84
C SER A 329 18.52 -8.30 19.72
#